data_5303f1672e34751164a1e81a80d3303d
#
_entry.id   5303f1672e34751164a1e81a80d3303d
#
_cell.length_a   1.000
_cell.length_b   1.000
_cell.length_c   1.000
_cell.angle_alpha   90.00
_cell.angle_beta   90.00
_cell.angle_gamma   90.00
#
_symmetry.space_group_name_H-M   'P 1'
#
loop_
_entity.id
_entity.type
_entity.pdbx_description
1 polymer ?
#
loop_
_entity_poly.entity_id
_entity_poly.type
_entity_poly.pdbx_seq_one_letter_code
_entity_poly.pdbx_strand_id
1 'polypeptide(L)'
;MIFWNCNRCVIDLPRKEKQKKQSWKEKQRERQIKQQRAQEAYEIQRERGTQNRPRKYSKGKIVFGIFLIGLIFTTFAAWQYSSKPPLPNDGTTNNPPLIGSAPNFSLTDINGAPFSLSQQAGKVIAIHFMAVSCGGGIVQTNENQLRTLKSVCSTYCGKKPVAVVTVAATTCAVSCLETIRSDYAVTWTLGNDYDDGKADIVNAYSSYSIADGAIVLIDRSFNIAEVYAEETAFETLSSRISQLL
;
A
#
# COMPACT_ATOMS: atom_id res chain seq x y z
N MET A 1 -41.32 -2.79 -49.84
CA MET A 1 -40.51 -2.65 -48.58
C MET A 1 -40.38 -4.03 -47.97
N ILE A 2 -39.25 -4.71 -48.13
CA ILE A 2 -39.01 -6.06 -47.60
C ILE A 2 -37.88 -5.93 -46.57
N PHE A 3 -38.25 -6.03 -45.29
CA PHE A 3 -37.28 -6.07 -44.17
C PHE A 3 -36.68 -7.47 -44.08
N TRP A 4 -35.39 -7.60 -44.35
CA TRP A 4 -34.60 -8.80 -44.04
C TRP A 4 -34.10 -8.71 -42.62
N ASN A 5 -34.68 -9.56 -41.78
CA ASN A 5 -34.28 -9.74 -40.38
C ASN A 5 -33.29 -10.93 -40.38
N CYS A 6 -31.99 -10.64 -40.36
CA CYS A 6 -30.93 -11.67 -40.31
C CYS A 6 -30.45 -11.84 -38.85
N ASN A 7 -31.29 -12.41 -38.00
CA ASN A 7 -30.92 -12.83 -36.67
C ASN A 7 -30.66 -14.34 -36.68
N ARG A 8 -29.39 -14.75 -36.40
CA ARG A 8 -28.84 -16.10 -36.19
C ARG A 8 -28.12 -16.72 -37.36
N CYS A 9 -26.95 -16.19 -37.65
CA CYS A 9 -25.88 -17.04 -38.19
C CYS A 9 -25.04 -17.58 -37.03
N VAL A 10 -25.55 -18.54 -36.28
CA VAL A 10 -24.74 -19.40 -35.43
C VAL A 10 -24.07 -20.41 -36.33
N ILE A 11 -22.82 -20.17 -36.70
CA ILE A 11 -22.02 -21.16 -37.43
C ILE A 11 -21.74 -22.32 -36.47
N ASP A 12 -22.52 -23.39 -36.58
CA ASP A 12 -22.34 -24.60 -35.79
C ASP A 12 -21.14 -25.37 -36.36
N LEU A 13 -20.00 -25.21 -35.73
CA LEU A 13 -18.77 -25.88 -36.08
C LEU A 13 -18.95 -27.41 -36.03
N PRO A 14 -18.45 -28.18 -37.01
CA PRO A 14 -18.62 -29.63 -37.01
C PRO A 14 -18.05 -30.25 -35.74
N ARG A 15 -18.76 -31.23 -35.21
CA ARG A 15 -18.51 -31.89 -33.89
C ARG A 15 -17.05 -32.32 -33.68
N LYS A 16 -16.36 -32.72 -34.74
CA LYS A 16 -14.94 -33.08 -34.75
C LYS A 16 -13.98 -31.91 -34.46
N GLU A 17 -14.30 -30.67 -34.90
CA GLU A 17 -13.50 -29.48 -34.61
C GLU A 17 -13.65 -28.99 -33.16
N LYS A 18 -14.87 -29.10 -32.62
CA LYS A 18 -15.11 -28.77 -31.19
C LYS A 18 -14.29 -29.71 -30.29
N GLN A 19 -14.25 -31.01 -30.59
CA GLN A 19 -13.43 -31.99 -29.88
C GLN A 19 -11.92 -31.72 -29.98
N LYS A 20 -11.44 -31.34 -31.18
CA LYS A 20 -10.02 -31.02 -31.38
C LYS A 20 -9.58 -29.77 -30.63
N LYS A 21 -10.43 -28.74 -30.58
CA LYS A 21 -10.18 -27.51 -29.80
C LYS A 21 -10.19 -27.75 -28.28
N GLN A 22 -11.07 -28.65 -27.76
CA GLN A 22 -11.09 -29.02 -26.35
C GLN A 22 -9.83 -29.79 -25.98
N SER A 23 -9.43 -30.80 -26.75
CA SER A 23 -8.20 -31.58 -26.53
C SER A 23 -6.94 -30.69 -26.57
N TRP A 24 -6.90 -29.67 -27.43
CA TRP A 24 -5.77 -28.76 -27.50
C TRP A 24 -5.69 -27.84 -26.24
N LYS A 25 -6.83 -27.33 -25.75
CA LYS A 25 -6.90 -26.54 -24.51
C LYS A 25 -6.49 -27.36 -23.28
N GLU A 26 -6.86 -28.62 -23.23
CA GLU A 26 -6.51 -29.54 -22.14
C GLU A 26 -5.00 -29.82 -22.11
N LYS A 27 -4.37 -30.06 -23.27
CA LYS A 27 -2.91 -30.19 -23.39
C LYS A 27 -2.16 -28.91 -23.02
N GLN A 28 -2.72 -27.74 -23.28
CA GLN A 28 -2.13 -26.46 -22.87
C GLN A 28 -2.16 -26.30 -21.33
N ARG A 29 -3.28 -26.63 -20.69
CA ARG A 29 -3.41 -26.61 -19.23
C ARG A 29 -2.44 -27.59 -18.55
N GLU A 30 -2.31 -28.79 -19.09
CA GLU A 30 -1.32 -29.76 -18.57
C GLU A 30 0.12 -29.25 -18.64
N ARG A 31 0.49 -28.57 -19.75
CA ARG A 31 1.83 -27.96 -19.87
C ARG A 31 2.05 -26.86 -18.84
N GLN A 32 1.06 -26.01 -18.61
CA GLN A 32 1.15 -24.96 -17.59
C GLN A 32 1.31 -25.52 -16.18
N ILE A 33 0.51 -26.54 -15.83
CA ILE A 33 0.61 -27.21 -14.53
C ILE A 33 1.99 -27.88 -14.35
N LYS A 34 2.54 -28.50 -15.39
CA LYS A 34 3.88 -29.08 -15.34
C LYS A 34 4.96 -28.02 -15.15
N GLN A 35 4.84 -26.86 -15.79
CA GLN A 35 5.78 -25.76 -15.63
C GLN A 35 5.73 -25.17 -14.21
N GLN A 36 4.53 -24.97 -13.66
CA GLN A 36 4.39 -24.49 -12.28
C GLN A 36 5.01 -25.45 -11.26
N ARG A 37 4.72 -26.76 -11.36
CA ARG A 37 5.33 -27.76 -10.48
C ARG A 37 6.85 -27.83 -10.59
N ALA A 38 7.39 -27.59 -11.79
CA ALA A 38 8.84 -27.56 -11.99
C ALA A 38 9.47 -26.32 -11.33
N GLN A 39 8.81 -25.16 -11.38
CA GLN A 39 9.26 -23.95 -10.70
C GLN A 39 9.20 -24.09 -9.17
N GLU A 40 8.11 -24.59 -8.62
CA GLU A 40 7.97 -24.87 -7.19
C GLU A 40 9.05 -25.85 -6.70
N ALA A 41 9.31 -26.92 -7.44
CA ALA A 41 10.36 -27.88 -7.11
C ALA A 41 11.77 -27.25 -7.11
N TYR A 42 12.04 -26.32 -8.06
CA TYR A 42 13.29 -25.58 -8.14
C TYR A 42 13.46 -24.62 -6.95
N GLU A 43 12.42 -23.93 -6.54
CA GLU A 43 12.44 -23.04 -5.37
C GLU A 43 12.68 -23.82 -4.07
N ILE A 44 11.99 -24.94 -3.88
CA ILE A 44 12.20 -25.83 -2.72
C ILE A 44 13.65 -26.35 -2.65
N GLN A 45 14.26 -26.69 -3.80
CA GLN A 45 15.66 -27.10 -3.84
C GLN A 45 16.63 -25.95 -3.53
N ARG A 46 16.33 -24.73 -3.99
CA ARG A 46 17.11 -23.54 -3.71
C ARG A 46 17.10 -23.21 -2.22
N GLU A 47 15.95 -23.27 -1.57
CA GLU A 47 15.82 -23.05 -0.12
C GLU A 47 16.56 -24.10 0.70
N ARG A 48 16.47 -25.38 0.33
CA ARG A 48 17.24 -26.47 1.00
C ARG A 48 18.75 -26.34 0.78
N GLY A 49 19.18 -25.83 -0.36
CA GLY A 49 20.60 -25.64 -0.68
C GLY A 49 21.27 -24.53 0.13
N THR A 50 20.53 -23.54 0.60
CA THR A 50 21.02 -22.43 1.42
C THR A 50 21.15 -22.80 2.92
N GLN A 51 20.41 -23.81 3.37
CA GLN A 51 20.31 -24.18 4.79
C GLN A 51 21.42 -25.14 5.28
N ASN A 52 22.23 -25.76 4.38
CA ASN A 52 23.18 -26.83 4.74
C ASN A 52 24.68 -26.50 4.51
N ARG A 53 25.12 -25.27 4.88
CA ARG A 53 26.57 -25.04 5.05
C ARG A 53 26.86 -24.65 6.49
N PRO A 54 27.33 -25.60 7.34
CA PRO A 54 27.82 -25.25 8.66
C PRO A 54 29.15 -24.48 8.47
N ARG A 55 29.06 -23.13 8.61
CA ARG A 55 30.29 -22.33 8.75
C ARG A 55 30.93 -22.67 10.09
N LYS A 56 32.07 -23.40 10.06
CA LYS A 56 32.96 -23.57 11.22
C LYS A 56 33.56 -22.20 11.55
N TYR A 57 32.86 -21.41 12.36
CA TYR A 57 33.45 -20.23 12.97
C TYR A 57 34.24 -20.62 14.20
N SER A 58 35.52 -20.24 14.26
CA SER A 58 36.34 -20.33 15.47
C SER A 58 35.68 -19.49 16.57
N LYS A 59 35.43 -20.11 17.73
CA LYS A 59 34.74 -19.46 18.87
C LYS A 59 35.39 -18.12 19.29
N GLY A 60 36.72 -17.99 19.14
CA GLY A 60 37.46 -16.77 19.45
C GLY A 60 37.15 -15.59 18.50
N LYS A 61 36.89 -15.85 17.20
CA LYS A 61 36.55 -14.78 16.23
C LYS A 61 35.12 -14.25 16.40
N ILE A 62 34.21 -15.09 16.89
CA ILE A 62 32.82 -14.68 17.17
C ILE A 62 32.79 -13.74 18.35
N VAL A 63 33.50 -14.04 19.45
CA VAL A 63 33.51 -13.19 20.65
C VAL A 63 34.12 -11.82 20.34
N PHE A 64 35.20 -11.78 19.54
CA PHE A 64 35.82 -10.51 19.14
C PHE A 64 34.94 -9.67 18.23
N GLY A 65 34.22 -10.33 17.31
CA GLY A 65 33.24 -9.65 16.42
C GLY A 65 32.07 -9.03 17.18
N ILE A 66 31.53 -9.73 18.17
CA ILE A 66 30.44 -9.21 19.01
C ILE A 66 30.90 -8.02 19.85
N PHE A 67 32.13 -8.07 20.38
CA PHE A 67 32.68 -6.97 21.17
C PHE A 67 32.93 -5.71 20.35
N LEU A 68 33.41 -5.83 19.11
CA LEU A 68 33.59 -4.70 18.18
C LEU A 68 32.23 -4.10 17.75
N ILE A 69 31.24 -4.93 17.46
CA ILE A 69 29.89 -4.48 17.11
C ILE A 69 29.26 -3.74 18.30
N GLY A 70 29.41 -4.26 19.52
CA GLY A 70 28.93 -3.59 20.73
C GLY A 70 29.56 -2.22 20.94
N LEU A 71 30.86 -2.07 20.71
CA LEU A 71 31.55 -0.78 20.82
C LEU A 71 31.10 0.23 19.76
N ILE A 72 30.83 -0.21 18.52
CA ILE A 72 30.33 0.65 17.46
C ILE A 72 28.91 1.11 17.78
N PHE A 73 28.06 0.24 18.30
CA PHE A 73 26.69 0.60 18.67
C PHE A 73 26.64 1.58 19.85
N THR A 74 27.51 1.43 20.85
CA THR A 74 27.54 2.37 21.98
C THR A 74 28.06 3.74 21.61
N THR A 75 29.05 3.85 20.73
CA THR A 75 29.55 5.14 20.22
C THR A 75 28.56 5.81 19.28
N PHE A 76 27.87 5.05 18.43
CA PHE A 76 26.86 5.57 17.52
C PHE A 76 25.61 6.04 18.29
N ALA A 77 25.19 5.30 19.31
CA ALA A 77 24.08 5.72 20.18
C ALA A 77 24.41 6.99 20.97
N ALA A 78 25.64 7.09 21.50
CA ALA A 78 26.10 8.29 22.20
C ALA A 78 26.19 9.51 21.27
N TRP A 79 26.58 9.33 20.01
CA TRP A 79 26.64 10.40 19.01
C TRP A 79 25.25 10.88 18.60
N GLN A 80 24.31 9.97 18.40
CA GLN A 80 22.90 10.32 18.12
C GLN A 80 22.22 11.05 19.29
N TYR A 81 22.58 10.70 20.54
CA TYR A 81 22.04 11.38 21.73
C TYR A 81 22.59 12.80 21.90
N SER A 82 23.84 13.04 21.48
CA SER A 82 24.51 14.34 21.65
C SER A 82 24.18 15.37 20.58
N SER A 83 23.63 14.94 19.44
CA SER A 83 23.35 15.82 18.29
C SER A 83 21.90 16.27 18.15
N LYS A 84 21.02 15.92 19.13
CA LYS A 84 19.67 16.50 19.18
C LYS A 84 19.75 17.89 19.80
N PRO A 85 19.43 18.98 19.07
CA PRO A 85 19.25 20.28 19.70
C PRO A 85 18.16 20.18 20.76
N PRO A 86 18.31 20.87 21.93
CA PRO A 86 17.24 20.87 22.94
C PRO A 86 15.98 21.44 22.28
N LEU A 87 14.92 20.63 22.29
CA LEU A 87 13.59 21.05 21.85
C LEU A 87 13.16 22.24 22.71
N PRO A 88 12.59 23.30 22.14
CA PRO A 88 11.97 24.36 22.90
C PRO A 88 10.88 23.72 23.78
N ASN A 89 11.01 23.91 25.10
CA ASN A 89 10.09 23.40 26.11
C ASN A 89 8.84 24.31 26.11
N ASP A 90 7.95 24.12 25.10
CA ASP A 90 6.61 24.68 25.15
C ASP A 90 5.79 23.84 26.12
N GLY A 91 5.69 24.33 27.35
CA GLY A 91 4.77 23.79 28.34
C GLY A 91 3.35 23.78 27.82
N THR A 92 2.69 22.63 27.96
CA THR A 92 1.25 22.41 27.83
C THR A 92 0.68 22.06 26.46
N THR A 93 1.05 20.89 25.93
CA THR A 93 0.06 20.00 25.31
C THR A 93 0.65 18.59 25.21
N ASN A 94 -0.08 17.57 25.65
CA ASN A 94 0.29 16.14 25.54
C ASN A 94 0.28 15.64 24.07
N ASN A 95 0.53 16.52 23.11
CA ASN A 95 0.61 16.14 21.70
C ASN A 95 2.05 15.73 21.38
N PRO A 96 2.29 14.55 20.79
CA PRO A 96 3.60 14.19 20.30
C PRO A 96 4.11 15.24 19.28
N PRO A 97 5.44 15.48 19.22
CA PRO A 97 6.02 16.48 18.34
C PRO A 97 5.65 16.20 16.88
N LEU A 98 5.35 17.26 16.14
CA LEU A 98 5.05 17.18 14.70
C LEU A 98 6.28 16.72 13.94
N ILE A 99 6.08 15.84 12.95
CA ILE A 99 7.18 15.23 12.18
C ILE A 99 7.75 16.21 11.14
N GLY A 100 6.90 17.06 10.59
CA GLY A 100 7.27 18.06 9.57
C GLY A 100 6.07 18.54 8.77
N SER A 101 6.30 19.43 7.80
CA SER A 101 5.26 19.88 6.90
C SER A 101 4.96 18.82 5.85
N ALA A 102 3.68 18.56 5.61
CA ALA A 102 3.23 17.59 4.60
C ALA A 102 3.55 18.09 3.19
N PRO A 103 4.20 17.28 2.33
CA PRO A 103 4.37 17.59 0.92
C PRO A 103 3.01 17.83 0.25
N ASN A 104 2.87 18.96 -0.46
CA ASN A 104 1.63 19.23 -1.18
C ASN A 104 1.53 18.36 -2.44
N PHE A 105 0.32 17.90 -2.77
CA PHE A 105 0.07 17.15 -3.99
C PHE A 105 -1.34 17.40 -4.52
N SER A 106 -1.55 17.00 -5.76
CA SER A 106 -2.85 16.89 -6.40
C SER A 106 -3.03 15.49 -6.97
N LEU A 107 -4.26 14.99 -6.97
CA LEU A 107 -4.61 13.64 -7.41
C LEU A 107 -5.98 13.70 -8.08
N THR A 108 -6.17 12.93 -9.14
CA THR A 108 -7.49 12.74 -9.74
C THR A 108 -8.14 11.48 -9.17
N ASP A 109 -9.32 11.64 -8.59
CA ASP A 109 -10.14 10.48 -8.16
C ASP A 109 -10.52 9.61 -9.36
N ILE A 110 -10.66 8.31 -9.16
CA ILE A 110 -11.04 7.39 -10.24
C ILE A 110 -12.39 7.74 -10.91
N ASN A 111 -13.22 8.58 -10.30
CA ASN A 111 -14.43 9.14 -10.92
C ASN A 111 -14.17 10.47 -11.66
N GLY A 112 -12.89 10.88 -11.81
CA GLY A 112 -12.50 12.11 -12.49
C GLY A 112 -12.59 13.38 -11.62
N ALA A 113 -12.94 13.31 -10.34
CA ALA A 113 -12.97 14.46 -9.46
C ALA A 113 -11.54 14.85 -9.03
N PRO A 114 -11.14 16.14 -9.14
CA PRO A 114 -9.85 16.57 -8.69
C PRO A 114 -9.79 16.64 -7.16
N PHE A 115 -8.69 16.19 -6.58
CA PHE A 115 -8.33 16.38 -5.18
C PHE A 115 -7.02 17.15 -5.10
N SER A 116 -6.91 18.10 -4.18
CA SER A 116 -5.65 18.76 -3.84
C SER A 116 -5.52 18.88 -2.34
N LEU A 117 -4.34 18.53 -1.80
CA LEU A 117 -4.08 18.62 -0.37
C LEU A 117 -4.26 20.06 0.14
N SER A 118 -3.78 21.06 -0.59
CA SER A 118 -3.90 22.46 -0.22
C SER A 118 -5.36 22.97 -0.10
N GLN A 119 -6.31 22.34 -0.80
CA GLN A 119 -7.73 22.66 -0.70
C GLN A 119 -8.41 22.05 0.55
N GLN A 120 -7.71 21.26 1.32
CA GLN A 120 -8.19 20.63 2.55
C GLN A 120 -7.79 21.43 3.81
N ALA A 121 -7.45 22.71 3.67
CA ALA A 121 -7.07 23.57 4.79
C ALA A 121 -8.09 23.53 5.92
N GLY A 122 -7.60 23.44 7.17
CA GLY A 122 -8.45 23.38 8.36
C GLY A 122 -9.07 22.02 8.66
N LYS A 123 -8.75 20.97 7.86
CA LYS A 123 -9.18 19.59 8.12
C LYS A 123 -8.02 18.75 8.64
N VAL A 124 -8.35 17.75 9.43
CA VAL A 124 -7.45 16.61 9.70
C VAL A 124 -7.52 15.68 8.50
N ILE A 125 -6.38 15.27 7.96
CA ILE A 125 -6.34 14.46 6.74
C ILE A 125 -5.66 13.13 7.02
N ALA A 126 -6.29 12.03 6.64
CA ALA A 126 -5.71 10.70 6.65
C ALA A 126 -5.37 10.29 5.21
N ILE A 127 -4.07 10.18 4.90
CA ILE A 127 -3.60 9.67 3.62
C ILE A 127 -3.23 8.21 3.79
N HIS A 128 -3.83 7.34 3.00
CA HIS A 128 -3.50 5.91 2.92
C HIS A 128 -2.73 5.64 1.64
N PHE A 129 -1.56 5.01 1.75
CA PHE A 129 -0.73 4.58 0.62
C PHE A 129 -0.93 3.10 0.36
N MET A 130 -1.30 2.74 -0.85
CA MET A 130 -1.68 1.38 -1.22
C MET A 130 -1.01 0.95 -2.53
N ALA A 131 -0.27 -0.14 -2.53
CA ALA A 131 0.15 -0.81 -3.74
C ALA A 131 -0.94 -1.78 -4.23
N VAL A 132 -1.16 -1.82 -5.53
CA VAL A 132 -2.15 -2.70 -6.16
C VAL A 132 -1.48 -3.53 -7.24
N SER A 133 -1.64 -4.85 -7.20
CA SER A 133 -1.17 -5.75 -8.25
C SER A 133 -2.17 -5.91 -9.38
N CYS A 134 -1.68 -6.03 -10.62
CA CYS A 134 -2.55 -6.12 -11.80
C CYS A 134 -3.39 -7.40 -11.91
N GLY A 135 -3.29 -8.30 -10.95
CA GLY A 135 -4.23 -9.43 -10.77
C GLY A 135 -5.50 -9.08 -9.98
N GLY A 136 -5.68 -7.80 -9.61
CA GLY A 136 -6.83 -7.34 -8.83
C GLY A 136 -6.72 -7.60 -7.33
N GLY A 137 -5.54 -8.04 -6.84
CA GLY A 137 -5.30 -8.27 -5.42
C GLY A 137 -4.61 -7.09 -4.73
N ILE A 138 -5.00 -6.83 -3.51
CA ILE A 138 -4.27 -6.02 -2.54
C ILE A 138 -3.82 -6.92 -1.39
N VAL A 139 -2.76 -6.53 -0.70
CA VAL A 139 -2.29 -7.30 0.47
C VAL A 139 -3.26 -7.15 1.64
N GLN A 140 -3.26 -8.13 2.55
CA GLN A 140 -4.17 -8.17 3.70
C GLN A 140 -4.12 -6.89 4.56
N THR A 141 -2.94 -6.31 4.71
CA THR A 141 -2.78 -5.03 5.42
C THR A 141 -3.63 -3.92 4.80
N ASN A 142 -3.61 -3.79 3.46
CA ASN A 142 -4.44 -2.80 2.75
C ASN A 142 -5.93 -3.08 2.92
N GLU A 143 -6.35 -4.35 2.90
CA GLU A 143 -7.75 -4.70 3.16
C GLU A 143 -8.21 -4.23 4.54
N ASN A 144 -7.42 -4.51 5.57
CA ASN A 144 -7.72 -4.13 6.94
C ASN A 144 -7.71 -2.61 7.11
N GLN A 145 -6.74 -1.92 6.49
CA GLN A 145 -6.67 -0.46 6.51
C GLN A 145 -7.89 0.18 5.81
N LEU A 146 -8.33 -0.34 4.66
CA LEU A 146 -9.54 0.16 4.00
C LEU A 146 -10.79 -0.02 4.88
N ARG A 147 -10.90 -1.12 5.62
CA ARG A 147 -11.98 -1.34 6.60
C ARG A 147 -11.91 -0.35 7.76
N THR A 148 -10.72 -0.10 8.28
CA THR A 148 -10.46 0.92 9.31
C THR A 148 -10.84 2.31 8.81
N LEU A 149 -10.40 2.71 7.61
CA LEU A 149 -10.72 4.01 7.02
C LEU A 149 -12.21 4.17 6.69
N LYS A 150 -12.89 3.08 6.32
CA LYS A 150 -14.35 3.09 6.17
C LYS A 150 -15.03 3.44 7.50
N SER A 151 -14.56 2.89 8.62
CA SER A 151 -15.08 3.21 9.96
C SER A 151 -14.76 4.66 10.34
N VAL A 152 -13.54 5.14 10.05
CA VAL A 152 -13.17 6.55 10.22
C VAL A 152 -14.07 7.46 9.40
N CYS A 153 -14.24 7.17 8.11
CA CYS A 153 -15.05 8.02 7.24
C CYS A 153 -16.53 8.02 7.65
N SER A 154 -17.08 6.88 8.04
CA SER A 154 -18.47 6.81 8.55
C SER A 154 -18.67 7.62 9.84
N THR A 155 -17.64 7.75 10.66
CA THR A 155 -17.66 8.48 11.93
C THR A 155 -17.47 9.98 11.74
N TYR A 156 -16.52 10.38 10.89
CA TYR A 156 -16.03 11.75 10.81
C TYR A 156 -16.35 12.47 9.49
N CYS A 157 -16.27 11.80 8.31
CA CYS A 157 -16.42 12.46 7.02
C CYS A 157 -17.81 13.10 6.88
N GLY A 158 -17.83 14.36 6.44
CA GLY A 158 -19.06 15.14 6.32
C GLY A 158 -19.69 15.61 7.63
N LYS A 159 -19.20 15.15 8.79
CA LYS A 159 -19.70 15.53 10.13
C LYS A 159 -18.70 16.40 10.90
N LYS A 160 -17.43 16.20 10.63
CA LYS A 160 -16.29 16.89 11.24
C LYS A 160 -15.32 17.33 10.14
N PRO A 161 -14.41 18.27 10.38
CA PRO A 161 -13.41 18.67 9.41
C PRO A 161 -12.31 17.60 9.26
N VAL A 162 -12.69 16.47 8.71
CA VAL A 162 -11.82 15.33 8.43
C VAL A 162 -11.94 14.96 6.96
N ALA A 163 -10.84 14.71 6.31
CA ALA A 163 -10.75 14.16 4.96
C ALA A 163 -9.95 12.87 4.96
N VAL A 164 -10.35 11.92 4.12
CA VAL A 164 -9.63 10.68 3.87
C VAL A 164 -9.29 10.64 2.39
N VAL A 165 -8.08 10.21 2.05
CA VAL A 165 -7.63 9.98 0.68
C VAL A 165 -6.80 8.71 0.61
N THR A 166 -7.04 7.89 -0.39
CA THR A 166 -6.21 6.74 -0.72
C THR A 166 -5.45 7.03 -2.00
N VAL A 167 -4.13 6.96 -1.92
CA VAL A 167 -3.17 7.09 -3.01
C VAL A 167 -2.75 5.69 -3.41
N ALA A 168 -3.22 5.23 -4.57
CA ALA A 168 -2.86 3.92 -5.10
C ALA A 168 -1.66 4.06 -6.02
N ALA A 169 -0.57 3.34 -5.72
CA ALA A 169 0.59 3.21 -6.59
C ALA A 169 0.42 1.96 -7.46
N THR A 170 -0.09 2.13 -8.69
CA THR A 170 -0.33 1.00 -9.58
C THR A 170 -0.20 1.38 -11.06
N THR A 171 0.38 0.46 -11.84
CA THR A 171 0.37 0.51 -13.31
C THR A 171 -0.84 -0.22 -13.92
N CYS A 172 -1.76 -0.67 -13.09
CA CYS A 172 -2.94 -1.42 -13.51
C CYS A 172 -4.02 -0.49 -14.08
N ALA A 173 -4.92 -1.06 -14.88
CA ALA A 173 -6.07 -0.31 -15.38
C ALA A 173 -6.95 0.24 -14.24
N VAL A 174 -7.60 1.36 -14.47
CA VAL A 174 -8.50 2.02 -13.50
C VAL A 174 -9.59 1.06 -13.00
N SER A 175 -10.04 0.11 -13.83
CA SER A 175 -11.02 -0.92 -13.45
C SER A 175 -10.62 -1.76 -12.24
N CYS A 176 -9.31 -1.92 -11.96
CA CYS A 176 -8.84 -2.58 -10.74
C CYS A 176 -9.19 -1.75 -9.49
N LEU A 177 -9.03 -0.43 -9.58
CA LEU A 177 -9.37 0.49 -8.48
C LEU A 177 -10.89 0.62 -8.31
N GLU A 178 -11.66 0.55 -9.40
CA GLU A 178 -13.13 0.49 -9.34
C GLU A 178 -13.61 -0.76 -8.60
N THR A 179 -12.98 -1.91 -8.84
CA THR A 179 -13.27 -3.15 -8.12
C THR A 179 -12.98 -2.99 -6.62
N ILE A 180 -11.81 -2.46 -6.26
CA ILE A 180 -11.44 -2.19 -4.86
C ILE A 180 -12.43 -1.21 -4.23
N ARG A 181 -12.83 -0.14 -4.92
CA ARG A 181 -13.83 0.81 -4.44
C ARG A 181 -15.14 0.11 -4.10
N SER A 182 -15.60 -0.78 -4.99
CA SER A 182 -16.83 -1.53 -4.81
C SER A 182 -16.74 -2.51 -3.64
N ASP A 183 -15.69 -3.34 -3.62
CA ASP A 183 -15.55 -4.45 -2.67
C ASP A 183 -15.39 -3.94 -1.22
N TYR A 184 -14.65 -2.84 -1.05
CA TYR A 184 -14.42 -2.24 0.28
C TYR A 184 -15.34 -1.06 0.58
N ALA A 185 -16.28 -0.74 -0.31
CA ALA A 185 -17.21 0.40 -0.20
C ALA A 185 -16.50 1.72 0.12
N VAL A 186 -15.44 2.04 -0.66
CA VAL A 186 -14.66 3.26 -0.52
C VAL A 186 -15.49 4.47 -0.99
N THR A 187 -15.85 5.35 -0.06
CA THR A 187 -16.68 6.54 -0.31
C THR A 187 -15.89 7.85 -0.32
N TRP A 188 -14.59 7.78 -0.06
CA TRP A 188 -13.66 8.92 -0.08
C TRP A 188 -12.82 8.90 -1.36
N THR A 189 -11.95 9.90 -1.52
CA THR A 189 -11.06 10.01 -2.68
C THR A 189 -10.15 8.79 -2.78
N LEU A 190 -10.18 8.13 -3.92
CA LEU A 190 -9.28 7.05 -4.32
C LEU A 190 -8.73 7.39 -5.71
N GLY A 191 -7.44 7.61 -5.80
CA GLY A 191 -6.81 7.94 -7.08
C GLY A 191 -5.50 7.20 -7.29
N ASN A 192 -5.03 7.18 -8.53
CA ASN A 192 -3.79 6.53 -8.92
C ASN A 192 -2.65 7.54 -9.02
N ASP A 193 -1.54 7.25 -8.35
CA ASP A 193 -0.31 8.07 -8.40
C ASP A 193 0.56 7.76 -9.64
N TYR A 194 0.17 6.76 -10.44
CA TYR A 194 0.85 6.32 -11.65
C TYR A 194 0.12 6.67 -12.95
N ASP A 195 -0.82 7.61 -12.93
CA ASP A 195 -1.61 7.96 -14.11
C ASP A 195 -0.78 8.63 -15.21
N ASP A 196 0.32 9.32 -14.85
CA ASP A 196 1.33 9.88 -15.75
C ASP A 196 2.61 9.03 -15.89
N GLY A 197 2.64 7.84 -15.30
CA GLY A 197 3.78 6.91 -15.32
C GLY A 197 4.83 7.20 -14.24
N LYS A 198 4.54 8.06 -13.27
CA LYS A 198 5.42 8.39 -12.13
C LYS A 198 4.67 8.23 -10.82
N ALA A 199 5.41 7.88 -9.77
CA ALA A 199 4.90 7.80 -8.40
C ALA A 199 5.27 9.07 -7.62
N ASP A 200 4.85 10.23 -8.09
CA ASP A 200 5.33 11.51 -7.56
C ASP A 200 4.89 11.74 -6.11
N ILE A 201 3.67 11.34 -5.74
CA ILE A 201 3.15 11.48 -4.38
C ILE A 201 3.86 10.51 -3.43
N VAL A 202 3.97 9.22 -3.80
CA VAL A 202 4.69 8.22 -3.01
C VAL A 202 6.14 8.65 -2.81
N ASN A 203 6.81 9.14 -3.85
CA ASN A 203 8.19 9.62 -3.78
C ASN A 203 8.33 10.83 -2.86
N ALA A 204 7.39 11.79 -2.91
CA ALA A 204 7.40 12.96 -2.03
C ALA A 204 7.28 12.60 -0.54
N TYR A 205 6.58 11.51 -0.23
CA TYR A 205 6.40 11.02 1.14
C TYR A 205 7.42 9.94 1.56
N SER A 206 8.31 9.51 0.67
CA SER A 206 9.26 8.40 0.93
C SER A 206 10.18 8.64 2.14
N SER A 207 10.54 9.90 2.43
CA SER A 207 11.37 10.27 3.59
C SER A 207 10.69 10.02 4.94
N TYR A 208 9.38 9.79 4.97
CA TYR A 208 8.61 9.53 6.19
C TYR A 208 8.40 8.04 6.46
N SER A 209 9.19 7.17 5.83
CA SER A 209 9.14 5.71 6.01
C SER A 209 7.77 5.11 5.70
N ILE A 210 7.07 5.65 4.70
CA ILE A 210 5.81 5.06 4.24
C ILE A 210 6.08 3.70 3.60
N ALA A 211 5.31 2.71 4.01
CA ALA A 211 5.26 1.38 3.41
C ALA A 211 3.92 1.16 2.72
N ASP A 212 3.77 0.04 2.02
CA ASP A 212 2.47 -0.39 1.51
C ASP A 212 1.49 -0.63 2.67
N GLY A 213 0.35 0.04 2.64
CA GLY A 213 -0.62 0.06 3.73
C GLY A 213 -0.41 1.17 4.77
N ALA A 214 0.62 2.03 4.62
CA ALA A 214 0.86 3.11 5.57
C ALA A 214 -0.28 4.15 5.57
N ILE A 215 -0.57 4.68 6.77
CA ILE A 215 -1.46 5.84 6.95
C ILE A 215 -0.64 7.01 7.50
N VAL A 216 -0.72 8.16 6.84
CA VAL A 216 -0.14 9.43 7.31
C VAL A 216 -1.27 10.32 7.79
N LEU A 217 -1.22 10.74 9.06
CA LEU A 217 -2.12 11.75 9.60
C LEU A 217 -1.50 13.14 9.49
N ILE A 218 -2.26 14.07 8.96
CA ILE A 218 -1.91 15.47 8.79
C ILE A 218 -2.87 16.32 9.64
N ASP A 219 -2.32 17.25 10.37
CA ASP A 219 -3.07 18.19 11.18
C ASP A 219 -3.74 19.29 10.34
N ARG A 220 -4.53 20.14 10.99
CA ARG A 220 -5.28 21.23 10.35
C ARG A 220 -4.39 22.35 9.75
N SER A 221 -3.10 22.33 10.07
CA SER A 221 -2.08 23.29 9.60
C SER A 221 -1.13 22.67 8.58
N PHE A 222 -1.48 21.48 8.04
CA PHE A 222 -0.66 20.73 7.09
C PHE A 222 0.67 20.22 7.63
N ASN A 223 0.79 19.96 8.93
CA ASN A 223 1.92 19.24 9.47
C ASN A 223 1.59 17.75 9.60
N ILE A 224 2.59 16.91 9.37
CA ILE A 224 2.49 15.47 9.63
C ILE A 224 2.48 15.27 11.14
N ALA A 225 1.34 14.85 11.66
CA ALA A 225 1.15 14.60 13.07
C ALA A 225 1.58 13.20 13.46
N GLU A 226 1.41 12.21 12.56
CA GLU A 226 1.78 10.82 12.82
C GLU A 226 1.86 10.01 11.54
N VAL A 227 2.70 8.96 11.54
CA VAL A 227 2.83 7.99 10.45
C VAL A 227 2.66 6.60 11.03
N TYR A 228 1.69 5.87 10.53
CA TYR A 228 1.43 4.47 10.83
C TYR A 228 1.94 3.64 9.66
N ALA A 229 3.11 3.03 9.83
CA ALA A 229 3.73 2.20 8.79
C ALA A 229 3.13 0.80 8.71
N GLU A 230 2.37 0.39 9.73
CA GLU A 230 1.77 -0.93 9.85
C GLU A 230 0.25 -0.81 10.01
N GLU A 231 -0.42 -1.97 10.02
CA GLU A 231 -1.86 -2.03 10.23
C GLU A 231 -2.27 -1.34 11.54
N THR A 232 -3.24 -0.44 11.44
CA THR A 232 -3.68 0.39 12.55
C THR A 232 -5.16 0.17 12.85
N ALA A 233 -5.46 -0.11 14.11
CA ALA A 233 -6.83 -0.27 14.57
C ALA A 233 -7.62 1.05 14.51
N PHE A 234 -8.93 0.95 14.30
CA PHE A 234 -9.84 2.10 14.26
C PHE A 234 -9.74 2.96 15.53
N GLU A 235 -9.68 2.35 16.70
CA GLU A 235 -9.64 3.04 17.99
C GLU A 235 -8.40 3.94 18.13
N THR A 236 -7.24 3.44 17.69
CA THR A 236 -5.98 4.19 17.69
C THR A 236 -6.07 5.40 16.77
N LEU A 237 -6.49 5.18 15.51
CA LEU A 237 -6.62 6.21 14.51
C LEU A 237 -7.68 7.25 14.89
N SER A 238 -8.82 6.79 15.40
CA SER A 238 -9.94 7.62 15.86
C SER A 238 -9.56 8.49 17.06
N SER A 239 -8.84 7.91 18.04
CA SER A 239 -8.33 8.66 19.19
C SER A 239 -7.40 9.80 18.75
N ARG A 240 -6.48 9.50 17.82
CA ARG A 240 -5.55 10.51 17.32
C ARG A 240 -6.23 11.59 16.49
N ILE A 241 -7.16 11.22 15.61
CA ILE A 241 -7.98 12.19 14.86
C ILE A 241 -8.71 13.13 15.84
N SER A 242 -9.31 12.60 16.91
CA SER A 242 -10.05 13.40 17.88
C SER A 242 -9.17 14.40 18.61
N GLN A 243 -7.88 14.09 18.83
CA GLN A 243 -6.91 15.01 19.45
C GLN A 243 -6.50 16.15 18.50
N LEU A 244 -6.59 15.93 17.18
CA LEU A 244 -6.20 16.90 16.15
C LEU A 244 -7.36 17.80 15.73
N LEU A 245 -8.61 17.49 16.10
CA LEU A 245 -9.80 18.28 15.81
C LEU A 245 -9.93 19.50 16.72
#